data_1004a2505df2fe7a2e3b80b3b6330d0f
#
_entry.id   1004a2505df2fe7a2e3b80b3b6330d0f
#
_cell.length_a   1.000
_cell.length_b   1.000
_cell.length_c   1.000
_cell.angle_alpha   90.00
_cell.angle_beta   90.00
_cell.angle_gamma   90.00
#
_symmetry.space_group_name_H-M   'P 1'
#
loop_
_entity.id
_entity.type
_entity.pdbx_description
1 polymer ?
#
loop_
_entity_poly.entity_id
_entity_poly.type
_entity_poly.pdbx_seq_one_letter_code
_entity_poly.pdbx_strand_id
1 'polypeptide(L)' 'MTNKFKVGDVIRVVDNTGSLDGCGIEIGAMGQVVHCFTEHNVLAIEIENRKLLVCDDEIELLVRGLN' A
#
# COMPACT_ATOMS: atom_id res chain seq x y z
N MET A 1 -7.62 16.75 0.62
CA MET A 1 -6.18 16.53 0.72
C MET A 1 -5.76 15.31 -0.10
N THR A 2 -4.73 15.44 -0.91
CA THR A 2 -4.30 14.33 -1.75
C THR A 2 -3.51 13.31 -0.95
N ASN A 3 -3.63 12.07 -1.35
CA ASN A 3 -2.84 11.00 -0.80
C ASN A 3 -1.37 11.21 -1.19
N LYS A 4 -0.45 10.87 -0.30
CA LYS A 4 0.97 11.01 -0.59
C LYS A 4 1.50 9.92 -1.53
N PHE A 5 0.68 8.93 -1.84
CA PHE A 5 1.01 7.86 -2.78
C PHE A 5 0.24 8.05 -4.07
N LYS A 6 0.76 7.48 -5.16
CA LYS A 6 0.11 7.51 -6.46
C LYS A 6 0.05 6.10 -7.03
N VAL A 7 -0.92 5.87 -7.89
CA VAL A 7 -1.01 4.60 -8.63
C VAL A 7 0.31 4.36 -9.37
N GLY A 8 0.84 3.16 -9.25
CA GLY A 8 2.10 2.78 -9.84
C GLY A 8 3.29 2.86 -8.89
N ASP A 9 3.15 3.54 -7.76
CA ASP A 9 4.23 3.61 -6.77
C ASP A 9 4.54 2.21 -6.25
N VAL A 10 5.82 1.92 -6.07
CA VAL A 10 6.29 0.68 -5.44
C VAL A 10 6.47 0.96 -3.95
N ILE A 11 5.90 0.11 -3.13
CA ILE A 11 5.89 0.28 -1.68
C ILE A 11 6.34 -1.00 -0.99
N ARG A 12 6.64 -0.88 0.29
CA ARG A 12 6.84 -2.04 1.14
C ARG A 12 6.01 -1.89 2.40
N VAL A 13 5.67 -3.01 2.98
CA VAL A 13 4.87 -3.07 4.21
C VAL A 13 5.78 -2.80 5.40
N VAL A 14 5.38 -1.85 6.25
CA VAL A 14 6.11 -1.54 7.48
C VAL A 14 5.29 -1.89 8.74
N ASP A 15 3.99 -2.13 8.58
CA ASP A 15 3.13 -2.53 9.69
C ASP A 15 2.09 -3.52 9.15
N ASN A 16 2.05 -4.71 9.71
CA ASN A 16 1.08 -5.75 9.32
C ASN A 16 0.10 -6.10 10.44
N THR A 17 0.01 -5.26 11.46
CA THR A 17 -0.87 -5.52 12.61
C THR A 17 -2.23 -4.84 12.51
N GLY A 18 -2.40 -3.95 11.53
CA GLY A 18 -3.67 -3.26 11.29
C GLY A 18 -4.48 -3.92 10.19
N SER A 19 -4.61 -3.22 9.06
CA SER A 19 -5.43 -3.69 7.93
C SER A 19 -4.95 -5.02 7.36
N LEU A 20 -3.67 -5.34 7.51
CA LEU A 20 -3.09 -6.57 6.98
C LEU A 20 -3.03 -7.70 8.00
N ASP A 21 -3.57 -7.47 9.19
CA ASP A 21 -3.59 -8.50 10.22
C ASP A 21 -4.40 -9.72 9.73
N GLY A 22 -3.81 -10.89 9.85
CA GLY A 22 -4.46 -12.11 9.40
C GLY A 22 -4.36 -12.39 7.91
N CYS A 23 -3.74 -11.49 7.14
CA CYS A 23 -3.62 -11.67 5.69
C CYS A 23 -2.40 -12.50 5.28
N GLY A 24 -1.52 -12.80 6.21
CA GLY A 24 -0.31 -13.56 5.90
C GLY A 24 0.76 -12.71 5.22
N ILE A 25 0.70 -11.40 5.35
CA ILE A 25 1.65 -10.48 4.74
C ILE A 25 2.74 -10.16 5.77
N GLU A 26 4.00 -10.29 5.35
CA GLU A 26 5.13 -10.04 6.24
C GLU A 26 5.61 -8.60 6.13
N ILE A 27 6.20 -8.10 7.21
CA ILE A 27 6.90 -6.81 7.19
C ILE A 27 8.01 -6.89 6.15
N GLY A 28 8.13 -5.87 5.33
CA GLY A 28 9.11 -5.84 4.24
C GLY A 28 8.59 -6.36 2.92
N ALA A 29 7.38 -6.93 2.89
CA ALA A 29 6.79 -7.37 1.62
C ALA A 29 6.63 -6.17 0.70
N MET A 30 6.96 -6.34 -0.58
CA MET A 30 6.89 -5.27 -1.58
C MET A 30 5.68 -5.45 -2.47
N GLY A 31 5.09 -4.34 -2.85
CA GLY A 31 3.95 -4.34 -3.72
C GLY A 31 3.84 -3.03 -4.48
N GLN A 32 2.71 -2.83 -5.13
CA GLN A 32 2.49 -1.66 -5.97
C GLN A 32 1.11 -1.08 -5.67
N VAL A 33 1.01 0.25 -5.67
CA VAL A 33 -0.26 0.93 -5.48
C VAL A 33 -1.10 0.79 -6.74
N VAL A 34 -2.33 0.30 -6.60
CA VAL A 34 -3.24 0.14 -7.74
C VAL A 34 -4.41 1.11 -7.69
N HIS A 35 -4.71 1.69 -6.52
CA HIS A 35 -5.74 2.70 -6.40
C HIS A 35 -5.54 3.53 -5.13
N CYS A 36 -5.85 4.82 -5.20
CA CYS A 36 -5.82 5.72 -4.05
C CYS A 36 -7.22 6.25 -3.79
N PHE A 37 -7.72 6.07 -2.58
CA PHE A 37 -9.03 6.59 -2.18
C PHE A 37 -8.83 7.99 -1.61
N THR A 38 -9.27 9.01 -2.33
CA THR A 38 -8.96 10.40 -2.00
C THR A 38 -9.67 10.91 -0.76
N GLU A 39 -10.75 10.27 -0.34
CA GLU A 39 -11.52 10.70 0.83
C GLU A 39 -11.01 10.10 2.13
N HIS A 40 -10.10 9.15 2.05
CA HIS A 40 -9.58 8.43 3.22
C HIS A 40 -8.09 8.21 3.02
N ASN A 41 -7.39 7.92 4.11
CA ASN A 41 -5.98 7.56 4.03
C ASN A 41 -5.81 6.08 3.72
N VAL A 42 -6.61 5.58 2.79
CA VAL A 42 -6.68 4.17 2.41
C VAL A 42 -6.22 4.01 0.98
N LEU A 43 -5.50 2.94 0.73
CA LEU A 43 -4.96 2.61 -0.59
C LEU A 43 -5.26 1.15 -0.90
N ALA A 44 -5.45 0.87 -2.17
CA ALA A 44 -5.44 -0.51 -2.65
C ALA A 44 -4.05 -0.80 -3.20
N ILE A 45 -3.45 -1.87 -2.73
CA ILE A 45 -2.12 -2.31 -3.20
C ILE A 45 -2.21 -3.74 -3.70
N GLU A 46 -1.24 -4.12 -4.51
CA GLU A 46 -1.14 -5.49 -5.00
C GLU A 46 0.20 -6.07 -4.55
N ILE A 47 0.13 -7.21 -3.88
CA ILE A 47 1.31 -7.97 -3.44
C ILE A 47 1.08 -9.41 -3.85
N GLU A 48 1.97 -9.97 -4.67
CA GLU A 48 1.91 -11.36 -5.10
C GLU A 48 0.54 -11.72 -5.71
N ASN A 49 0.03 -10.85 -6.57
CA ASN A 49 -1.26 -11.03 -7.26
C ASN A 49 -2.48 -10.94 -6.33
N ARG A 50 -2.29 -10.45 -5.13
CA ARG A 50 -3.37 -10.21 -4.16
C ARG A 50 -3.61 -8.72 -4.03
N LYS A 51 -4.86 -8.30 -4.12
CA LYS A 51 -5.24 -6.91 -3.91
C LYS A 51 -5.68 -6.74 -2.46
N LEU A 52 -5.08 -5.76 -1.79
CA LEU A 52 -5.28 -5.55 -0.37
C LEU A 52 -5.54 -4.06 -0.11
N LEU A 53 -6.34 -3.79 0.91
CA LEU A 53 -6.58 -2.42 1.36
C LEU A 53 -5.68 -2.15 2.56
N VAL A 54 -4.99 -1.02 2.54
CA VAL A 54 -4.09 -0.63 3.63
C VAL A 54 -4.27 0.84 3.94
N CYS A 55 -3.87 1.23 5.14
CA CYS A 55 -3.76 2.64 5.49
C CYS A 55 -2.38 3.15 5.07
N ASP A 56 -2.29 4.45 4.82
CA ASP A 56 -1.05 5.04 4.29
C ASP A 56 0.12 4.95 5.27
N ASP A 57 -0.15 4.80 6.57
CA ASP A 57 0.90 4.67 7.57
C ASP A 57 1.40 3.22 7.73
N GLU A 58 0.81 2.27 7.01
CA GLU A 58 1.21 0.87 7.07
C GLU A 58 2.22 0.50 5.99
N ILE A 59 2.48 1.41 5.07
CA ILE A 59 3.38 1.19 3.94
C ILE A 59 4.35 2.35 3.80
N GLU A 60 5.46 2.08 3.10
CA GLU A 60 6.50 3.06 2.84
C GLU A 60 6.82 3.08 1.36
N LEU A 61 7.03 4.27 0.81
CA LEU A 61 7.37 4.43 -0.59
C LEU A 61 8.80 3.98 -0.84
N LEU A 62 8.98 3.09 -1.82
CA LEU A 62 10.30 2.66 -2.26
C LEU A 62 10.69 3.34 -3.57
N VAL A 63 9.79 3.31 -4.56
CA VAL A 63 10.04 3.88 -5.87
C VAL A 63 8.77 4.57 -6.33
N ARG A 64 8.90 5.82 -6.76
CA ARG A 64 7.77 6.60 -7.29
C ARG A 64 7.37 6.06 -8.65
N GLY A 65 6.08 5.85 -8.85
CA GLY A 65 5.57 5.45 -10.15
C GLY A 65 5.77 6.55 -11.19
N LEU A 66 5.82 6.16 -12.46
CA LEU A 66 6.11 7.07 -13.57
C LEU A 66 4.85 7.65 -14.22
N ASN A 67 3.78 7.75 -13.49
CA ASN A 67 2.54 8.31 -14.03
C ASN A 67 2.43 9.79 -13.78
#